data_ddf451455092f9686dba61829fba99e4
#
_entry.id   ddf451455092f9686dba61829fba99e4
#
_cell.length_a   1.000
_cell.length_b   1.000
_cell.length_c   1.000
_cell.angle_alpha   90.00
_cell.angle_beta   90.00
_cell.angle_gamma   90.00
#
_symmetry.space_group_name_H-M   'P 1'
#
loop_
_entity.id
_entity.type
_entity.pdbx_description
1 polymer ?
#
loop_
_entity_poly.entity_id
_entity_poly.type
_entity_poly.pdbx_seq_one_letter_code
_entity_poly.pdbx_strand_id
1 'polypeptide(L)'
;VKRQQRLILDTVLLGIIGALGARLFAFLLKETEILLLGRLAGYAPPGVMDGAAGGEVMGQHGLWLIPLVTTLGGLLSGMLVYGLSPEAEGHGTDTAVKAFHYASGVIRARVAPLKMVASALTIGSGGAAGQEGPTALISAGFGSVYASAGKRTDEERRLLVLMGMAAGLSAIFRSPIGTAIFAIEVLYSDMELDAAALLYTMVASVVAYAVNGLLVGWEPLFRVPPDIGAEFVDYFRYGALGIAAGIVAVFLPTVFYNLRDAFHSLPVPPHFKPALGGLGIGLIALALPQVLGGGYGWIQQAIDGRLTGFILLSLVFAKMIAFALTVGSGGSGGVFAPSLFVGAMLGGFAAHIFHQPAAGFVIVGMAAVFGGAARVPLATILMVTEMTGGYHLLGAAALTVMLSYMIQVALSESFRYRTLYEAQVPGRADSPAHHVEQLECAVHLLDTSRVCMPPTCTHLDLRALIASGIPVDLPDGKRLVIGMLKQKSSYVGKRVQQVFPPRKRERLEVVAVFRQGHTLLPHAGLLFQPDDRMMAVTTPGNWERLAEHFSPYTFDVGSRGGG
;
A
#
# COMPACT_ATOMS: atom_id res chain seq x y z
N VAL A 1 31.57 -5.59 1.67
CA VAL A 1 31.52 -6.62 0.61
C VAL A 1 30.63 -7.79 1.01
N LYS A 2 30.81 -8.43 2.17
CA LYS A 2 29.98 -9.60 2.60
C LYS A 2 28.49 -9.27 2.76
N ARG A 3 28.09 -8.06 3.28
CA ARG A 3 26.69 -7.65 3.42
C ARG A 3 26.02 -7.48 2.05
N GLN A 4 26.66 -6.81 1.11
CA GLN A 4 26.11 -6.60 -0.23
C GLN A 4 25.95 -7.92 -1.01
N GLN A 5 26.97 -8.80 -0.98
CA GLN A 5 26.88 -10.11 -1.63
C GLN A 5 25.71 -10.96 -1.08
N ARG A 6 25.50 -10.92 0.24
CA ARG A 6 24.37 -11.60 0.89
C ARG A 6 23.03 -11.02 0.44
N LEU A 7 22.89 -9.69 0.39
CA LEU A 7 21.67 -9.05 -0.06
C LEU A 7 21.33 -9.39 -1.52
N ILE A 8 22.32 -9.53 -2.41
CA ILE A 8 22.10 -9.97 -3.79
C ILE A 8 21.56 -11.42 -3.82
N LEU A 9 22.08 -12.32 -3.02
CA LEU A 9 21.55 -13.68 -2.91
C LEU A 9 20.12 -13.66 -2.34
N ASP A 10 19.85 -12.83 -1.35
CA ASP A 10 18.53 -12.64 -0.76
C ASP A 10 17.52 -12.15 -1.82
N THR A 11 17.91 -11.24 -2.74
CA THR A 11 17.03 -10.77 -3.83
C THR A 11 16.63 -11.88 -4.77
N VAL A 12 17.58 -12.73 -5.18
CA VAL A 12 17.29 -13.88 -6.06
C VAL A 12 16.37 -14.88 -5.37
N LEU A 13 16.66 -15.21 -4.11
CA LEU A 13 15.86 -16.14 -3.35
C LEU A 13 14.43 -15.64 -3.13
N LEU A 14 14.26 -14.39 -2.73
CA LEU A 14 12.93 -13.77 -2.55
C LEU A 14 12.20 -13.60 -3.88
N GLY A 15 12.91 -13.35 -4.98
CA GLY A 15 12.35 -13.36 -6.31
C GLY A 15 11.68 -14.70 -6.65
N ILE A 16 12.38 -15.81 -6.40
CA ILE A 16 11.86 -17.17 -6.61
C ILE A 16 10.70 -17.47 -5.66
N ILE A 17 10.87 -17.22 -4.35
CA ILE A 17 9.83 -17.49 -3.35
C ILE A 17 8.57 -16.65 -3.62
N GLY A 18 8.74 -15.37 -3.97
CA GLY A 18 7.63 -14.47 -4.31
C GLY A 18 6.85 -14.96 -5.53
N ALA A 19 7.54 -15.38 -6.59
CA ALA A 19 6.91 -15.93 -7.77
C ALA A 19 6.14 -17.23 -7.49
N LEU A 20 6.74 -18.16 -6.77
CA LEU A 20 6.08 -19.43 -6.40
C LEU A 20 4.88 -19.20 -5.48
N GLY A 21 5.00 -18.31 -4.49
CA GLY A 21 3.91 -17.94 -3.59
C GLY A 21 2.75 -17.29 -4.33
N ALA A 22 3.04 -16.37 -5.26
CA ALA A 22 2.05 -15.74 -6.11
C ALA A 22 1.32 -16.76 -7.03
N ARG A 23 2.07 -17.73 -7.59
CA ARG A 23 1.49 -18.81 -8.40
C ARG A 23 0.60 -19.75 -7.58
N LEU A 24 1.03 -20.13 -6.39
CA LEU A 24 0.23 -20.93 -5.47
C LEU A 24 -1.09 -20.20 -5.13
N PHE A 25 -1.02 -18.90 -4.83
CA PHE A 25 -2.22 -18.12 -4.55
C PHE A 25 -3.14 -18.02 -5.79
N ALA A 26 -2.59 -17.74 -6.97
CA ALA A 26 -3.37 -17.68 -8.21
C ALA A 26 -4.04 -19.04 -8.53
N PHE A 27 -3.36 -20.15 -8.27
CA PHE A 27 -3.93 -21.49 -8.41
C PHE A 27 -5.10 -21.70 -7.43
N LEU A 28 -4.92 -21.41 -6.14
CA LEU A 28 -5.97 -21.54 -5.13
C LEU A 28 -7.18 -20.65 -5.46
N LEU A 29 -6.94 -19.44 -5.92
CA LEU A 29 -7.99 -18.52 -6.33
C LEU A 29 -8.80 -19.09 -7.50
N LYS A 30 -8.12 -19.57 -8.54
CA LYS A 30 -8.78 -20.15 -9.72
C LYS A 30 -9.61 -21.39 -9.37
N GLU A 31 -9.07 -22.31 -8.56
CA GLU A 31 -9.81 -23.49 -8.12
C GLU A 31 -11.04 -23.13 -7.28
N THR A 32 -10.90 -22.11 -6.40
CA THR A 32 -12.01 -21.62 -5.60
C THR A 32 -13.09 -20.95 -6.47
N GLU A 33 -12.71 -20.19 -7.49
CA GLU A 33 -13.62 -19.57 -8.46
C GLU A 33 -14.37 -20.63 -9.27
N ILE A 34 -13.68 -21.63 -9.79
CA ILE A 34 -14.30 -22.75 -10.52
C ILE A 34 -15.29 -23.50 -9.62
N LEU A 35 -14.94 -23.73 -8.35
CA LEU A 35 -15.81 -24.43 -7.41
C LEU A 35 -17.03 -23.61 -7.02
N LEU A 36 -16.83 -22.39 -6.57
CA LEU A 36 -17.89 -21.55 -5.96
C LEU A 36 -18.74 -20.86 -7.02
N LEU A 37 -18.13 -20.09 -7.92
CA LEU A 37 -18.88 -19.41 -8.98
C LEU A 37 -19.25 -20.36 -10.12
N GLY A 38 -18.31 -21.18 -10.61
CA GLY A 38 -18.55 -22.05 -11.74
C GLY A 38 -19.53 -23.18 -11.41
N ARG A 39 -19.19 -24.05 -10.46
CA ARG A 39 -20.01 -25.25 -10.18
C ARG A 39 -21.22 -24.97 -9.29
N LEU A 40 -21.07 -24.16 -8.23
CA LEU A 40 -22.18 -23.92 -7.30
C LEU A 40 -23.14 -22.83 -7.82
N ALA A 41 -22.62 -21.68 -8.27
CA ALA A 41 -23.47 -20.60 -8.79
C ALA A 41 -23.85 -20.78 -10.27
N GLY A 42 -23.13 -21.61 -11.02
CA GLY A 42 -23.38 -21.82 -12.45
C GLY A 42 -23.02 -20.62 -13.32
N TYR A 43 -22.05 -19.80 -12.90
CA TYR A 43 -21.58 -18.62 -13.60
C TYR A 43 -20.07 -18.66 -13.78
N ALA A 44 -19.59 -18.51 -15.00
CA ALA A 44 -18.18 -18.37 -15.31
C ALA A 44 -17.89 -16.93 -15.83
N PRO A 45 -17.10 -16.10 -15.11
CA PRO A 45 -16.68 -14.83 -15.64
C PRO A 45 -15.76 -15.01 -16.86
N PRO A 46 -15.73 -14.04 -17.80
CA PRO A 46 -14.86 -14.17 -18.98
C PRO A 46 -13.39 -14.16 -18.57
N GLY A 47 -12.60 -15.06 -19.15
CA GLY A 47 -11.16 -15.06 -19.04
C GLY A 47 -10.51 -14.01 -19.96
N VAL A 48 -9.30 -13.58 -19.63
CA VAL A 48 -8.55 -12.61 -20.45
C VAL A 48 -8.15 -13.20 -21.79
N MET A 49 -7.88 -14.51 -21.82
CA MET A 49 -7.38 -15.22 -23.00
C MET A 49 -8.47 -15.96 -23.80
N ASP A 50 -9.69 -16.05 -23.28
CA ASP A 50 -10.70 -16.96 -23.84
C ASP A 50 -11.32 -16.45 -25.15
N GLY A 51 -11.12 -15.17 -25.53
CA GLY A 51 -11.70 -14.59 -26.74
C GLY A 51 -13.24 -14.67 -26.81
N ALA A 52 -13.85 -15.31 -25.83
CA ALA A 52 -15.29 -15.55 -25.77
C ALA A 52 -16.05 -14.28 -25.40
N ALA A 53 -17.21 -14.14 -25.96
CA ALA A 53 -18.10 -13.02 -25.68
C ALA A 53 -18.85 -13.27 -24.36
N GLY A 54 -18.51 -12.47 -23.34
CA GLY A 54 -19.30 -12.41 -22.10
C GLY A 54 -19.06 -13.54 -21.11
N GLY A 55 -19.52 -13.33 -19.87
CA GLY A 55 -19.61 -14.38 -18.87
C GLY A 55 -20.68 -15.40 -19.26
N GLU A 56 -20.39 -16.68 -19.09
CA GLU A 56 -21.33 -17.75 -19.41
C GLU A 56 -22.16 -18.13 -18.19
N VAL A 57 -23.48 -18.15 -18.37
CA VAL A 57 -24.41 -18.72 -17.38
C VAL A 57 -24.60 -20.20 -17.74
N MET A 58 -23.98 -21.09 -16.96
CA MET A 58 -23.99 -22.54 -17.20
C MET A 58 -25.05 -23.26 -16.37
N GLY A 59 -25.62 -22.59 -15.34
CA GLY A 59 -26.56 -23.20 -14.40
C GLY A 59 -28.03 -23.04 -14.80
N GLN A 60 -28.85 -24.02 -14.41
CA GLN A 60 -30.32 -23.99 -14.65
C GLN A 60 -31.02 -22.84 -13.91
N HIS A 61 -30.39 -22.28 -12.86
CA HIS A 61 -30.96 -21.22 -12.02
C HIS A 61 -30.52 -19.81 -12.45
N GLY A 62 -29.84 -19.67 -13.59
CA GLY A 62 -29.32 -18.38 -14.04
C GLY A 62 -28.37 -17.75 -13.01
N LEU A 63 -28.53 -16.44 -12.76
CA LEU A 63 -27.69 -15.70 -11.82
C LEU A 63 -28.18 -15.76 -10.35
N TRP A 64 -29.32 -16.40 -10.06
CA TRP A 64 -29.99 -16.32 -8.75
C TRP A 64 -29.19 -16.97 -7.60
N LEU A 65 -28.27 -17.87 -7.87
CA LEU A 65 -27.41 -18.48 -6.85
C LEU A 65 -26.21 -17.62 -6.47
N ILE A 66 -25.87 -16.60 -7.26
CA ILE A 66 -24.73 -15.73 -7.00
C ILE A 66 -24.83 -15.05 -5.62
N PRO A 67 -25.98 -14.43 -5.21
CA PRO A 67 -26.08 -13.81 -3.89
C PRO A 67 -25.83 -14.79 -2.73
N LEU A 68 -26.26 -16.04 -2.88
CA LEU A 68 -25.99 -17.07 -1.87
C LEU A 68 -24.51 -17.40 -1.78
N VAL A 69 -23.87 -17.62 -2.93
CA VAL A 69 -22.45 -18.03 -3.00
C VAL A 69 -21.54 -16.89 -2.51
N THR A 70 -21.79 -15.64 -2.91
CA THR A 70 -21.03 -14.47 -2.43
C THR A 70 -21.20 -14.24 -0.92
N THR A 71 -22.42 -14.46 -0.39
CA THR A 71 -22.71 -14.38 1.05
C THR A 71 -21.94 -15.45 1.83
N LEU A 72 -21.96 -16.70 1.37
CA LEU A 72 -21.23 -17.81 2.00
C LEU A 72 -19.73 -17.60 1.94
N GLY A 73 -19.19 -17.15 0.81
CA GLY A 73 -17.78 -16.83 0.66
C GLY A 73 -17.33 -15.72 1.61
N GLY A 74 -18.13 -14.65 1.72
CA GLY A 74 -17.90 -13.58 2.68
C GLY A 74 -17.93 -14.06 4.13
N LEU A 75 -18.90 -14.92 4.48
CA LEU A 75 -19.00 -15.51 5.81
C LEU A 75 -17.80 -16.37 6.17
N LEU A 76 -17.40 -17.28 5.30
CA LEU A 76 -16.25 -18.16 5.52
C LEU A 76 -14.95 -17.36 5.63
N SER A 77 -14.76 -16.36 4.76
CA SER A 77 -13.62 -15.45 4.84
C SER A 77 -13.63 -14.65 6.14
N GLY A 78 -14.78 -14.10 6.56
CA GLY A 78 -14.91 -13.36 7.80
C GLY A 78 -14.61 -14.19 9.04
N MET A 79 -15.10 -15.43 9.09
CA MET A 79 -14.77 -16.37 10.18
C MET A 79 -13.26 -16.66 10.25
N LEU A 80 -12.61 -16.84 9.10
CA LEU A 80 -11.18 -17.12 9.03
C LEU A 80 -10.35 -15.90 9.47
N VAL A 81 -10.66 -14.72 8.94
CA VAL A 81 -9.95 -13.47 9.25
C VAL A 81 -10.09 -13.13 10.73
N TYR A 82 -11.29 -12.93 11.22
CA TYR A 82 -11.50 -12.45 12.58
C TYR A 82 -11.29 -13.54 13.65
N GLY A 83 -11.40 -14.82 13.29
CA GLY A 83 -11.14 -15.94 14.20
C GLY A 83 -9.65 -16.24 14.38
N LEU A 84 -8.83 -16.11 13.33
CA LEU A 84 -7.44 -16.57 13.34
C LEU A 84 -6.41 -15.45 13.14
N SER A 85 -6.66 -14.47 12.27
CA SER A 85 -5.72 -13.38 11.97
C SER A 85 -6.43 -12.13 11.48
N PRO A 86 -6.83 -11.22 12.37
CA PRO A 86 -7.44 -9.94 11.97
C PRO A 86 -6.55 -9.10 11.04
N GLU A 87 -5.24 -9.33 11.02
CA GLU A 87 -4.30 -8.66 10.11
C GLU A 87 -4.49 -9.05 8.63
N ALA A 88 -5.21 -10.15 8.36
CA ALA A 88 -5.55 -10.57 7.02
C ALA A 88 -6.79 -9.85 6.46
N GLU A 89 -7.43 -8.96 7.25
CA GLU A 89 -8.54 -8.10 6.83
C GLU A 89 -8.12 -7.12 5.73
N GLY A 90 -9.09 -6.71 4.92
CA GLY A 90 -8.93 -5.60 3.97
C GLY A 90 -8.03 -5.91 2.78
N HIS A 91 -7.43 -4.86 2.22
CA HIS A 91 -6.75 -4.99 0.92
C HIS A 91 -5.32 -5.52 0.96
N GLY A 92 -4.68 -5.60 2.10
CA GLY A 92 -3.37 -6.24 2.29
C GLY A 92 -2.16 -5.34 2.01
N THR A 93 -2.13 -4.59 0.92
CA THR A 93 -1.01 -3.67 0.62
C THR A 93 -0.78 -2.69 1.76
N ASP A 94 -1.84 -2.10 2.31
CA ASP A 94 -1.79 -1.18 3.45
C ASP A 94 -1.17 -1.83 4.70
N THR A 95 -1.47 -3.11 4.93
CA THR A 95 -0.87 -3.87 6.03
C THR A 95 0.65 -4.02 5.85
N ALA A 96 1.13 -4.22 4.61
CA ALA A 96 2.55 -4.29 4.31
C ALA A 96 3.23 -2.92 4.48
N VAL A 97 2.60 -1.84 3.99
CA VAL A 97 3.04 -0.44 4.19
C VAL A 97 3.10 -0.09 5.68
N LYS A 98 2.05 -0.44 6.42
CA LYS A 98 2.01 -0.24 7.89
C LYS A 98 3.11 -1.02 8.61
N ALA A 99 3.39 -2.27 8.19
CA ALA A 99 4.47 -3.05 8.75
C ALA A 99 5.83 -2.41 8.49
N PHE A 100 6.06 -1.84 7.31
CA PHE A 100 7.26 -1.11 6.96
C PHE A 100 7.48 0.11 7.88
N HIS A 101 6.48 1.00 7.99
CA HIS A 101 6.61 2.25 8.73
C HIS A 101 6.59 2.08 10.26
N TYR A 102 5.70 1.22 10.77
CA TYR A 102 5.35 1.21 12.20
C TYR A 102 5.74 -0.07 12.95
N ALA A 103 6.13 -1.14 12.23
CA ALA A 103 6.43 -2.43 12.85
C ALA A 103 7.79 -3.01 12.44
N SER A 104 8.75 -2.16 12.01
CA SER A 104 10.10 -2.59 11.60
C SER A 104 10.08 -3.73 10.56
N GLY A 105 9.10 -3.77 9.69
CA GLY A 105 8.90 -4.82 8.68
C GLY A 105 8.42 -6.16 9.25
N VAL A 106 7.98 -6.23 10.51
CA VAL A 106 7.51 -7.49 11.11
C VAL A 106 6.09 -7.80 10.67
N ILE A 107 5.93 -8.93 9.97
CA ILE A 107 4.65 -9.54 9.59
C ILE A 107 4.64 -10.94 10.17
N ARG A 108 3.62 -11.28 10.98
CA ARG A 108 3.53 -12.59 11.64
C ARG A 108 3.40 -13.70 10.59
N ALA A 109 4.13 -14.82 10.77
CA ALA A 109 4.20 -15.93 9.81
C ALA A 109 2.82 -16.49 9.40
N ARG A 110 1.84 -16.47 10.31
CA ARG A 110 0.47 -16.94 10.06
C ARG A 110 -0.33 -16.04 9.10
N VAL A 111 0.07 -14.77 8.91
CA VAL A 111 -0.68 -13.81 8.08
C VAL A 111 -0.69 -14.22 6.63
N ALA A 112 0.46 -14.64 6.07
CA ALA A 112 0.57 -15.00 4.65
C ALA A 112 -0.35 -16.17 4.26
N PRO A 113 -0.34 -17.35 4.91
CA PRO A 113 -1.23 -18.44 4.56
C PRO A 113 -2.71 -18.12 4.81
N LEU A 114 -3.04 -17.42 5.89
CA LEU A 114 -4.43 -17.04 6.18
C LEU A 114 -4.95 -16.00 5.18
N LYS A 115 -4.12 -15.02 4.78
CA LYS A 115 -4.45 -14.08 3.72
C LYS A 115 -4.73 -14.78 2.40
N MET A 116 -3.89 -15.77 2.06
CA MET A 116 -4.03 -16.56 0.84
C MET A 116 -5.40 -17.26 0.78
N VAL A 117 -5.78 -17.98 1.85
CA VAL A 117 -7.05 -18.73 1.89
C VAL A 117 -8.25 -17.78 1.98
N ALA A 118 -8.19 -16.77 2.86
CA ALA A 118 -9.29 -15.82 3.04
C ALA A 118 -9.58 -15.03 1.75
N SER A 119 -8.53 -14.59 1.03
CA SER A 119 -8.70 -13.88 -0.23
C SER A 119 -9.19 -14.79 -1.35
N ALA A 120 -8.74 -16.05 -1.40
CA ALA A 120 -9.25 -17.02 -2.36
C ALA A 120 -10.76 -17.26 -2.15
N LEU A 121 -11.22 -17.38 -0.90
CA LEU A 121 -12.63 -17.51 -0.57
C LEU A 121 -13.44 -16.27 -0.94
N THR A 122 -12.96 -15.06 -0.59
CA THR A 122 -13.65 -13.81 -0.90
C THR A 122 -13.77 -13.59 -2.40
N ILE A 123 -12.65 -13.64 -3.12
CA ILE A 123 -12.62 -13.32 -4.56
C ILE A 123 -13.20 -14.47 -5.39
N GLY A 124 -12.86 -15.72 -5.05
CA GLY A 124 -13.33 -16.89 -5.76
C GLY A 124 -14.83 -17.14 -5.61
N SER A 125 -15.48 -16.61 -4.57
CA SER A 125 -16.94 -16.61 -4.46
C SER A 125 -17.62 -15.46 -5.22
N GLY A 126 -16.86 -14.57 -5.86
CA GLY A 126 -17.38 -13.45 -6.63
C GLY A 126 -17.20 -12.08 -5.95
N GLY A 127 -16.55 -11.99 -4.81
CA GLY A 127 -16.25 -10.70 -4.16
C GLY A 127 -15.50 -9.77 -5.11
N ALA A 128 -15.95 -8.52 -5.25
CA ALA A 128 -15.35 -7.52 -6.12
C ALA A 128 -14.03 -7.02 -5.54
N ALA A 129 -12.98 -7.79 -5.73
CA ALA A 129 -11.65 -7.47 -5.22
C ALA A 129 -10.56 -8.08 -6.11
N GLY A 130 -9.36 -7.51 -6.04
CA GLY A 130 -8.18 -7.98 -6.78
C GLY A 130 -7.32 -8.94 -5.98
N GLN A 131 -6.55 -9.73 -6.69
CA GLN A 131 -5.57 -10.66 -6.12
C GLN A 131 -4.24 -9.97 -5.72
N GLU A 132 -4.01 -8.73 -6.15
CA GLU A 132 -2.71 -8.06 -6.07
C GLU A 132 -2.38 -7.63 -4.64
N GLY A 133 -3.32 -6.98 -3.95
CA GLY A 133 -3.15 -6.60 -2.56
C GLY A 133 -2.84 -7.78 -1.64
N PRO A 134 -3.62 -8.86 -1.72
CA PRO A 134 -3.27 -10.11 -1.05
C PRO A 134 -1.88 -10.63 -1.41
N THR A 135 -1.53 -10.68 -2.71
CA THR A 135 -0.20 -11.12 -3.16
C THR A 135 0.92 -10.25 -2.58
N ALA A 136 0.72 -8.93 -2.55
CA ALA A 136 1.67 -7.99 -1.95
C ALA A 136 1.94 -8.35 -0.48
N LEU A 137 0.88 -8.57 0.32
CA LEU A 137 1.02 -8.92 1.74
C LEU A 137 1.60 -10.33 1.95
N ILE A 138 1.17 -11.32 1.16
CA ILE A 138 1.67 -12.71 1.22
C ILE A 138 3.18 -12.72 0.98
N SER A 139 3.62 -12.08 -0.10
CA SER A 139 5.03 -12.08 -0.50
C SER A 139 5.88 -11.18 0.40
N ALA A 140 5.36 -10.05 0.88
CA ALA A 140 5.96 -9.24 1.95
C ALA A 140 6.13 -10.06 3.23
N GLY A 141 5.13 -10.88 3.57
CA GLY A 141 5.17 -11.82 4.70
C GLY A 141 6.29 -12.84 4.58
N PHE A 142 6.53 -13.40 3.39
CA PHE A 142 7.68 -14.28 3.15
C PHE A 142 9.00 -13.56 3.38
N GLY A 143 9.15 -12.31 2.90
CA GLY A 143 10.32 -11.47 3.17
C GLY A 143 10.54 -11.23 4.67
N SER A 144 9.47 -10.94 5.41
CA SER A 144 9.53 -10.72 6.86
C SER A 144 9.92 -11.98 7.64
N VAL A 145 9.33 -13.14 7.29
CA VAL A 145 9.64 -14.43 7.93
C VAL A 145 11.08 -14.84 7.63
N TYR A 146 11.52 -14.70 6.38
CA TYR A 146 12.89 -14.96 5.96
C TYR A 146 13.89 -14.09 6.74
N ALA A 147 13.61 -12.80 6.87
CA ALA A 147 14.43 -11.87 7.66
C ALA A 147 14.51 -12.29 9.13
N SER A 148 13.38 -12.67 9.72
CA SER A 148 13.30 -13.07 11.13
C SER A 148 14.04 -14.38 11.39
N ALA A 149 13.91 -15.38 10.52
CA ALA A 149 14.65 -16.64 10.59
C ALA A 149 16.17 -16.41 10.44
N GLY A 150 16.57 -15.48 9.57
CA GLY A 150 17.96 -15.08 9.38
C GLY A 150 18.52 -14.10 10.43
N LYS A 151 17.73 -13.74 11.46
CA LYS A 151 18.11 -12.75 12.50
C LYS A 151 18.66 -11.46 11.90
N ARG A 152 17.97 -10.94 10.86
CA ARG A 152 18.33 -9.71 10.15
C ARG A 152 18.01 -8.48 11.00
N THR A 153 18.73 -7.37 10.76
CA THR A 153 18.39 -6.07 11.34
C THR A 153 17.02 -5.58 10.88
N ASP A 154 16.45 -4.64 11.59
CA ASP A 154 15.15 -4.05 11.24
C ASP A 154 15.19 -3.36 9.87
N GLU A 155 16.29 -2.67 9.55
CA GLU A 155 16.54 -2.08 8.24
C GLU A 155 16.55 -3.14 7.13
N GLU A 156 17.34 -4.23 7.31
CA GLU A 156 17.38 -5.33 6.35
C GLU A 156 16.01 -6.01 6.23
N ARG A 157 15.26 -6.16 7.33
CA ARG A 157 13.91 -6.75 7.29
C ARG A 157 12.94 -5.91 6.47
N ARG A 158 12.92 -4.58 6.67
CA ARG A 158 12.11 -3.67 5.85
C ARG A 158 12.44 -3.81 4.36
N LEU A 159 13.72 -3.85 4.02
CA LEU A 159 14.17 -4.05 2.65
C LEU A 159 13.71 -5.40 2.08
N LEU A 160 13.84 -6.50 2.83
CA LEU A 160 13.40 -7.84 2.42
C LEU A 160 11.87 -7.93 2.27
N VAL A 161 11.10 -7.18 3.05
CA VAL A 161 9.64 -7.05 2.89
C VAL A 161 9.30 -6.38 1.55
N LEU A 162 9.99 -5.30 1.17
CA LEU A 162 9.78 -4.62 -0.12
C LEU A 162 10.19 -5.50 -1.30
N MET A 163 11.32 -6.22 -1.20
CA MET A 163 11.76 -7.18 -2.21
C MET A 163 10.70 -8.28 -2.42
N GLY A 164 10.19 -8.85 -1.33
CA GLY A 164 9.13 -9.86 -1.37
C GLY A 164 7.87 -9.31 -2.05
N MET A 165 7.42 -8.10 -1.65
CA MET A 165 6.26 -7.45 -2.23
C MET A 165 6.41 -7.23 -3.74
N ALA A 166 7.55 -6.66 -4.18
CA ALA A 166 7.85 -6.43 -5.59
C ALA A 166 7.86 -7.74 -6.40
N ALA A 167 8.49 -8.78 -5.86
CA ALA A 167 8.58 -10.08 -6.51
C ALA A 167 7.20 -10.74 -6.70
N GLY A 168 6.36 -10.77 -5.66
CA GLY A 168 5.03 -11.36 -5.78
C GLY A 168 4.14 -10.62 -6.78
N LEU A 169 4.16 -9.28 -6.72
CA LEU A 169 3.41 -8.45 -7.66
C LEU A 169 3.90 -8.62 -9.10
N SER A 170 5.21 -8.71 -9.31
CA SER A 170 5.80 -8.93 -10.63
C SER A 170 5.32 -10.23 -11.28
N ALA A 171 5.20 -11.30 -10.49
CA ALA A 171 4.71 -12.58 -10.99
C ALA A 171 3.21 -12.54 -11.39
N ILE A 172 2.39 -11.75 -10.70
CA ILE A 172 0.95 -11.62 -11.02
C ILE A 172 0.72 -10.66 -12.20
N PHE A 173 1.37 -9.51 -12.20
CA PHE A 173 1.17 -8.47 -13.21
C PHE A 173 1.97 -8.66 -14.50
N ARG A 174 2.98 -9.53 -14.48
CA ARG A 174 3.98 -9.64 -15.55
C ARG A 174 4.66 -8.30 -15.85
N SER A 175 4.91 -7.53 -14.80
CA SER A 175 5.41 -6.15 -14.84
C SER A 175 6.61 -6.00 -13.90
N PRO A 176 7.83 -6.32 -14.36
CA PRO A 176 9.00 -6.31 -13.50
C PRO A 176 9.45 -4.90 -13.08
N ILE A 177 9.40 -3.91 -13.97
CA ILE A 177 9.86 -2.54 -13.67
C ILE A 177 8.80 -1.80 -12.86
N GLY A 178 7.55 -1.85 -13.32
CA GLY A 178 6.44 -1.15 -12.66
C GLY A 178 6.24 -1.61 -11.22
N THR A 179 6.32 -2.92 -10.95
CA THR A 179 6.12 -3.44 -9.58
C THR A 179 7.31 -3.19 -8.66
N ALA A 180 8.53 -3.12 -9.19
CA ALA A 180 9.69 -2.72 -8.41
C ALA A 180 9.56 -1.28 -7.91
N ILE A 181 9.09 -0.38 -8.78
CA ILE A 181 8.83 1.03 -8.43
C ILE A 181 7.60 1.12 -7.51
N PHE A 182 6.54 0.34 -7.77
CA PHE A 182 5.35 0.33 -6.92
C PHE A 182 5.66 -0.01 -5.47
N ALA A 183 6.54 -0.99 -5.23
CA ALA A 183 6.90 -1.42 -3.88
C ALA A 183 7.52 -0.30 -3.04
N ILE A 184 8.15 0.69 -3.66
CA ILE A 184 8.78 1.83 -2.98
C ILE A 184 7.93 3.11 -3.06
N GLU A 185 7.23 3.34 -4.17
CA GLU A 185 6.38 4.53 -4.35
C GLU A 185 5.14 4.47 -3.45
N VAL A 186 4.56 3.27 -3.25
CA VAL A 186 3.36 3.07 -2.43
C VAL A 186 3.55 3.40 -0.95
N LEU A 187 4.78 3.57 -0.50
CA LEU A 187 5.09 3.95 0.89
C LEU A 187 4.72 5.40 1.19
N TYR A 188 4.80 6.29 0.19
CA TYR A 188 4.68 7.73 0.35
C TYR A 188 3.57 8.30 -0.52
N SER A 189 2.87 9.32 -0.01
CA SER A 189 1.78 9.97 -0.76
C SER A 189 2.24 11.15 -1.63
N ASP A 190 3.47 11.64 -1.44
CA ASP A 190 3.99 12.86 -2.08
C ASP A 190 5.09 12.56 -3.13
N MET A 191 4.97 11.43 -3.84
CA MET A 191 5.90 11.01 -4.92
C MET A 191 7.37 10.86 -4.48
N GLU A 192 7.64 10.57 -3.23
CA GLU A 192 8.99 10.24 -2.79
C GLU A 192 9.33 8.78 -3.10
N LEU A 193 10.61 8.53 -3.36
CA LEU A 193 11.12 7.19 -3.69
C LEU A 193 12.32 6.85 -2.80
N ASP A 194 12.35 5.63 -2.28
CA ASP A 194 13.55 5.09 -1.64
C ASP A 194 14.51 4.53 -2.69
N ALA A 195 15.39 5.39 -3.23
CA ALA A 195 16.34 5.01 -4.27
C ALA A 195 17.29 3.87 -3.84
N ALA A 196 17.58 3.73 -2.54
CA ALA A 196 18.44 2.66 -2.03
C ALA A 196 17.75 1.28 -2.12
N ALA A 197 16.44 1.23 -1.93
CA ALA A 197 15.67 0.01 -2.05
C ALA A 197 15.40 -0.39 -3.51
N LEU A 198 15.39 0.57 -4.46
CA LEU A 198 15.03 0.34 -5.86
C LEU A 198 15.89 -0.73 -6.53
N LEU A 199 17.21 -0.71 -6.31
CA LEU A 199 18.10 -1.70 -6.90
C LEU A 199 17.69 -3.13 -6.52
N TYR A 200 17.40 -3.36 -5.26
CA TYR A 200 17.08 -4.68 -4.75
C TYR A 200 15.65 -5.12 -5.14
N THR A 201 14.68 -4.23 -5.09
CA THR A 201 13.31 -4.51 -5.54
C THR A 201 13.28 -4.81 -7.04
N MET A 202 14.09 -4.10 -7.84
CA MET A 202 14.22 -4.33 -9.28
C MET A 202 14.75 -5.75 -9.59
N VAL A 203 15.86 -6.14 -8.95
CA VAL A 203 16.43 -7.49 -9.17
C VAL A 203 15.46 -8.57 -8.72
N ALA A 204 14.83 -8.44 -7.54
CA ALA A 204 13.85 -9.41 -7.05
C ALA A 204 12.65 -9.52 -7.98
N SER A 205 12.17 -8.40 -8.50
CA SER A 205 11.05 -8.31 -9.43
C SER A 205 11.36 -8.97 -10.78
N VAL A 206 12.54 -8.69 -11.35
CA VAL A 206 12.99 -9.30 -12.61
C VAL A 206 13.18 -10.81 -12.47
N VAL A 207 13.76 -11.29 -11.36
CA VAL A 207 13.88 -12.71 -11.08
C VAL A 207 12.50 -13.37 -10.98
N ALA A 208 11.57 -12.74 -10.28
CA ALA A 208 10.20 -13.25 -10.16
C ALA A 208 9.48 -13.29 -11.51
N TYR A 209 9.64 -12.26 -12.34
CA TYR A 209 9.14 -12.23 -13.71
C TYR A 209 9.70 -13.38 -14.56
N ALA A 210 11.01 -13.61 -14.47
CA ALA A 210 11.68 -14.69 -15.19
C ALA A 210 11.15 -16.07 -14.76
N VAL A 211 11.05 -16.33 -13.45
CA VAL A 211 10.49 -17.57 -12.92
C VAL A 211 9.04 -17.75 -13.36
N ASN A 212 8.24 -16.69 -13.30
CA ASN A 212 6.85 -16.72 -13.75
C ASN A 212 6.74 -17.00 -15.26
N GLY A 213 7.60 -16.37 -16.09
CA GLY A 213 7.64 -16.59 -17.53
C GLY A 213 7.94 -18.03 -17.92
N LEU A 214 8.82 -18.70 -17.17
CA LEU A 214 9.09 -20.14 -17.35
C LEU A 214 7.88 -21.03 -17.01
N LEU A 215 7.02 -20.60 -16.09
CA LEU A 215 5.87 -21.41 -15.64
C LEU A 215 4.61 -21.20 -16.48
N VAL A 216 4.35 -19.96 -16.96
CA VAL A 216 3.07 -19.59 -17.59
C VAL A 216 3.21 -18.79 -18.89
N GLY A 217 4.43 -18.64 -19.39
CA GLY A 217 4.70 -17.87 -20.61
C GLY A 217 5.01 -16.39 -20.37
N TRP A 218 5.48 -15.76 -21.43
CA TRP A 218 6.04 -14.40 -21.44
C TRP A 218 5.07 -13.33 -21.98
N GLU A 219 3.88 -13.74 -22.45
CA GLU A 219 2.93 -12.82 -23.04
C GLU A 219 2.45 -11.77 -22.01
N PRO A 220 2.15 -10.53 -22.42
CA PRO A 220 1.52 -9.53 -21.57
C PRO A 220 0.21 -10.06 -20.94
N LEU A 221 -0.26 -9.41 -19.88
CA LEU A 221 -1.49 -9.82 -19.21
C LEU A 221 -2.72 -9.56 -20.09
N PHE A 222 -2.75 -8.43 -20.81
CA PHE A 222 -3.82 -8.07 -21.73
C PHE A 222 -3.34 -8.14 -23.18
N ARG A 223 -4.25 -8.54 -24.07
CA ARG A 223 -4.02 -8.50 -25.50
C ARG A 223 -4.45 -7.13 -26.05
N VAL A 224 -3.57 -6.52 -26.79
CA VAL A 224 -3.78 -5.17 -27.32
C VAL A 224 -3.59 -5.20 -28.83
N PRO A 225 -4.47 -4.56 -29.62
CA PRO A 225 -4.28 -4.42 -31.06
C PRO A 225 -2.95 -3.72 -31.37
N PRO A 226 -2.23 -4.14 -32.46
CA PRO A 226 -0.89 -3.61 -32.75
C PRO A 226 -0.89 -2.14 -33.21
N ASP A 227 -2.01 -1.65 -33.76
CA ASP A 227 -2.11 -0.33 -34.39
C ASP A 227 -2.60 0.76 -33.43
N ILE A 228 -2.22 0.70 -32.16
CA ILE A 228 -2.61 1.69 -31.17
C ILE A 228 -1.52 2.77 -31.10
N GLY A 229 -1.77 3.92 -31.71
CA GLY A 229 -0.96 5.13 -31.61
C GLY A 229 -1.78 6.28 -31.04
N ALA A 230 -1.12 7.31 -30.53
CA ALA A 230 -1.75 8.58 -30.19
C ALA A 230 -1.27 9.64 -31.17
N GLU A 231 -2.21 10.22 -31.92
CA GLU A 231 -1.95 11.40 -32.75
C GLU A 231 -1.93 12.67 -31.88
N PHE A 232 -1.42 13.77 -32.39
CA PHE A 232 -1.33 15.03 -31.64
C PHE A 232 -2.69 15.49 -31.07
N VAL A 233 -3.77 15.32 -31.82
CA VAL A 233 -5.13 15.68 -31.37
C VAL A 233 -5.62 14.80 -30.23
N ASP A 234 -5.17 13.55 -30.17
CA ASP A 234 -5.55 12.61 -29.10
C ASP A 234 -5.02 13.01 -27.73
N TYR A 235 -3.91 13.74 -27.67
CA TYR A 235 -3.39 14.24 -26.38
C TYR A 235 -4.37 15.20 -25.70
N PHE A 236 -5.17 15.98 -26.43
CA PHE A 236 -6.23 16.80 -25.82
C PHE A 236 -7.37 15.93 -25.27
N ARG A 237 -7.73 14.85 -25.97
CA ARG A 237 -8.74 13.89 -25.54
C ARG A 237 -8.27 13.12 -24.30
N TYR A 238 -7.01 12.69 -24.31
CA TYR A 238 -6.36 12.06 -23.13
C TYR A 238 -6.24 13.04 -21.96
N GLY A 239 -5.99 14.32 -22.21
CA GLY A 239 -6.04 15.36 -21.19
C GLY A 239 -7.42 15.48 -20.53
N ALA A 240 -8.49 15.49 -21.35
CA ALA A 240 -9.87 15.49 -20.83
C ALA A 240 -10.19 14.21 -20.02
N LEU A 241 -9.72 13.04 -20.48
CA LEU A 241 -9.82 11.80 -19.72
C LEU A 241 -9.07 11.91 -18.38
N GLY A 242 -7.89 12.54 -18.34
CA GLY A 242 -7.11 12.77 -17.13
C GLY A 242 -7.84 13.59 -16.08
N ILE A 243 -8.56 14.64 -16.53
CA ILE A 243 -9.40 15.45 -15.66
C ILE A 243 -10.55 14.61 -15.07
N ALA A 244 -11.27 13.88 -15.91
CA ALA A 244 -12.35 13.01 -15.47
C ALA A 244 -11.85 11.90 -14.52
N ALA A 245 -10.70 11.29 -14.84
CA ALA A 245 -10.07 10.27 -14.03
C ALA A 245 -9.64 10.82 -12.66
N GLY A 246 -9.11 12.04 -12.59
CA GLY A 246 -8.76 12.70 -11.34
C GLY A 246 -9.95 12.92 -10.41
N ILE A 247 -11.10 13.32 -10.98
CA ILE A 247 -12.35 13.45 -10.21
C ILE A 247 -12.81 12.07 -9.68
N VAL A 248 -12.82 11.04 -10.54
CA VAL A 248 -13.17 9.67 -10.12
C VAL A 248 -12.18 9.14 -9.08
N ALA A 249 -10.91 9.47 -9.19
CA ALA A 249 -9.86 9.10 -8.25
C ALA A 249 -10.04 9.72 -6.84
N VAL A 250 -10.74 10.85 -6.70
CA VAL A 250 -11.15 11.42 -5.39
C VAL A 250 -12.33 10.65 -4.81
N PHE A 251 -13.30 10.30 -5.66
CA PHE A 251 -14.49 9.58 -5.19
C PHE A 251 -14.20 8.15 -4.75
N LEU A 252 -13.26 7.48 -5.37
CA LEU A 252 -12.96 6.08 -5.11
C LEU A 252 -12.55 5.80 -3.64
N PRO A 253 -11.53 6.47 -3.05
CA PRO A 253 -11.23 6.33 -1.62
C PRO A 253 -12.38 6.79 -0.73
N THR A 254 -13.05 7.88 -1.12
CA THR A 254 -14.17 8.44 -0.36
C THR A 254 -15.31 7.44 -0.20
N VAL A 255 -15.75 6.81 -1.30
CA VAL A 255 -16.80 5.78 -1.28
C VAL A 255 -16.34 4.57 -0.47
N PHE A 256 -15.12 4.12 -0.70
CA PHE A 256 -14.56 2.94 -0.02
C PHE A 256 -14.54 3.12 1.50
N TYR A 257 -13.94 4.19 1.99
CA TYR A 257 -13.76 4.40 3.42
C TYR A 257 -15.05 4.80 4.13
N ASN A 258 -15.95 5.54 3.48
CA ASN A 258 -17.26 5.83 4.06
C ASN A 258 -18.09 4.55 4.24
N LEU A 259 -18.07 3.63 3.28
CA LEU A 259 -18.73 2.34 3.41
C LEU A 259 -18.06 1.47 4.49
N ARG A 260 -16.73 1.45 4.55
CA ARG A 260 -15.99 0.77 5.62
C ARG A 260 -16.39 1.29 7.00
N ASP A 261 -16.42 2.61 7.19
CA ASP A 261 -16.80 3.22 8.45
C ASP A 261 -18.27 2.91 8.80
N ALA A 262 -19.16 2.87 7.79
CA ALA A 262 -20.55 2.44 7.98
C ALA A 262 -20.64 0.97 8.43
N PHE A 263 -19.87 0.05 7.83
CA PHE A 263 -19.80 -1.33 8.29
C PHE A 263 -19.20 -1.46 9.69
N HIS A 264 -18.19 -0.66 10.03
CA HIS A 264 -17.59 -0.67 11.36
C HIS A 264 -18.59 -0.21 12.43
N SER A 265 -19.47 0.74 12.12
CA SER A 265 -20.49 1.25 13.04
C SER A 265 -21.68 0.30 13.24
N LEU A 266 -21.86 -0.70 12.37
CA LEU A 266 -22.97 -1.67 12.52
C LEU A 266 -22.81 -2.51 13.80
N PRO A 267 -23.87 -2.67 14.60
CA PRO A 267 -23.88 -3.50 15.82
C PRO A 267 -23.96 -5.00 15.48
N VAL A 268 -23.10 -5.45 14.57
CA VAL A 268 -22.99 -6.85 14.12
C VAL A 268 -21.57 -7.33 14.41
N PRO A 269 -21.40 -8.56 14.93
CA PRO A 269 -20.06 -9.12 15.15
C PRO A 269 -19.22 -9.07 13.87
N PRO A 270 -17.92 -8.72 13.95
CA PRO A 270 -17.06 -8.54 12.79
C PRO A 270 -17.03 -9.74 11.82
N HIS A 271 -17.13 -10.95 12.35
CA HIS A 271 -17.14 -12.20 11.57
C HIS A 271 -18.27 -12.27 10.52
N PHE A 272 -19.41 -11.62 10.76
CA PHE A 272 -20.59 -11.65 9.89
C PHE A 272 -20.66 -10.48 8.91
N LYS A 273 -19.89 -9.40 9.13
CA LYS A 273 -19.93 -8.21 8.26
C LYS A 273 -19.56 -8.52 6.81
N PRO A 274 -18.52 -9.36 6.51
CA PRO A 274 -18.20 -9.74 5.13
C PRO A 274 -19.32 -10.53 4.44
N ALA A 275 -20.16 -11.25 5.18
CA ALA A 275 -21.35 -11.92 4.62
C ALA A 275 -22.39 -10.91 4.13
N LEU A 276 -22.60 -9.81 4.89
CA LEU A 276 -23.50 -8.72 4.46
C LEU A 276 -22.96 -8.00 3.22
N GLY A 277 -21.64 -7.76 3.17
CA GLY A 277 -20.97 -7.24 1.98
C GLY A 277 -21.13 -8.18 0.78
N GLY A 278 -20.95 -9.50 0.99
CA GLY A 278 -21.18 -10.54 -0.01
C GLY A 278 -22.62 -10.59 -0.53
N LEU A 279 -23.61 -10.44 0.34
CA LEU A 279 -25.01 -10.33 -0.06
C LEU A 279 -25.24 -9.10 -0.95
N GLY A 280 -24.71 -7.95 -0.52
CA GLY A 280 -24.87 -6.70 -1.28
C GLY A 280 -24.29 -6.78 -2.69
N ILE A 281 -23.08 -7.33 -2.83
CA ILE A 281 -22.49 -7.50 -4.17
C ILE A 281 -23.24 -8.54 -4.99
N GLY A 282 -23.71 -9.64 -4.37
CA GLY A 282 -24.48 -10.66 -5.06
C GLY A 282 -25.78 -10.09 -5.63
N LEU A 283 -26.46 -9.21 -4.91
CA LEU A 283 -27.67 -8.53 -5.40
C LEU A 283 -27.35 -7.59 -6.58
N ILE A 284 -26.24 -6.84 -6.53
CA ILE A 284 -25.82 -6.00 -7.65
C ILE A 284 -25.51 -6.88 -8.88
N ALA A 285 -24.89 -8.02 -8.67
CA ALA A 285 -24.49 -8.94 -9.74
C ALA A 285 -25.68 -9.61 -10.45
N LEU A 286 -26.88 -9.61 -9.88
CA LEU A 286 -28.09 -10.06 -10.60
C LEU A 286 -28.38 -9.17 -11.82
N ALA A 287 -28.08 -7.86 -11.72
CA ALA A 287 -28.28 -6.92 -12.82
C ALA A 287 -26.98 -6.68 -13.60
N LEU A 288 -25.84 -6.66 -12.92
CA LEU A 288 -24.52 -6.32 -13.48
C LEU A 288 -23.48 -7.36 -13.03
N PRO A 289 -23.47 -8.58 -13.58
CA PRO A 289 -22.53 -9.63 -13.19
C PRO A 289 -21.06 -9.25 -13.49
N GLN A 290 -20.82 -8.22 -14.29
CA GLN A 290 -19.50 -7.66 -14.58
C GLN A 290 -18.77 -7.13 -13.35
N VAL A 291 -19.48 -6.84 -12.26
CA VAL A 291 -18.84 -6.34 -11.03
C VAL A 291 -18.11 -7.41 -10.23
N LEU A 292 -18.37 -8.71 -10.50
CA LEU A 292 -17.80 -9.82 -9.76
C LEU A 292 -16.28 -9.94 -9.96
N GLY A 293 -15.58 -10.41 -8.91
CA GLY A 293 -14.16 -10.69 -8.92
C GLY A 293 -13.28 -9.49 -9.28
N GLY A 294 -12.07 -9.74 -9.79
CA GLY A 294 -11.13 -8.71 -10.27
C GLY A 294 -11.59 -7.98 -11.53
N GLY A 295 -12.35 -8.67 -12.40
CA GLY A 295 -12.93 -8.10 -13.62
C GLY A 295 -11.97 -8.02 -14.82
N TYR A 296 -10.85 -8.73 -14.81
CA TYR A 296 -9.84 -8.68 -15.89
C TYR A 296 -10.39 -9.05 -17.26
N GLY A 297 -11.21 -10.08 -17.37
CA GLY A 297 -11.82 -10.45 -18.63
C GLY A 297 -12.76 -9.37 -19.18
N TRP A 298 -13.46 -8.67 -18.31
CA TRP A 298 -14.31 -7.53 -18.71
C TRP A 298 -13.49 -6.33 -19.14
N ILE A 299 -12.31 -6.09 -18.53
CA ILE A 299 -11.35 -5.09 -18.99
C ILE A 299 -10.90 -5.45 -20.42
N GLN A 300 -10.57 -6.73 -20.67
CA GLN A 300 -10.20 -7.17 -22.01
C GLN A 300 -11.33 -6.94 -23.02
N GLN A 301 -12.58 -7.22 -22.67
CA GLN A 301 -13.72 -6.93 -23.55
C GLN A 301 -13.91 -5.44 -23.82
N ALA A 302 -13.59 -4.58 -22.85
CA ALA A 302 -13.60 -3.12 -23.08
C ALA A 302 -12.46 -2.71 -24.02
N ILE A 303 -11.25 -3.31 -23.89
CA ILE A 303 -10.13 -3.10 -24.84
C ILE A 303 -10.53 -3.53 -26.26
N ASP A 304 -11.22 -4.67 -26.38
CA ASP A 304 -11.71 -5.20 -27.65
C ASP A 304 -12.89 -4.40 -28.24
N GLY A 305 -13.37 -3.36 -27.54
CA GLY A 305 -14.51 -2.53 -27.99
C GLY A 305 -15.87 -3.24 -27.93
N ARG A 306 -15.98 -4.35 -27.21
CA ARG A 306 -17.25 -5.13 -27.11
C ARG A 306 -18.24 -4.53 -26.12
N LEU A 307 -17.78 -3.71 -25.18
CA LEU A 307 -18.60 -2.95 -24.25
C LEU A 307 -18.70 -1.49 -24.73
N THR A 308 -19.90 -0.99 -24.90
CA THR A 308 -20.12 0.34 -25.45
C THR A 308 -21.24 1.10 -24.72
N GLY A 309 -21.25 2.42 -24.87
CA GLY A 309 -22.33 3.27 -24.40
C GLY A 309 -22.41 3.39 -22.88
N PHE A 310 -23.62 3.58 -22.38
CA PHE A 310 -23.88 3.89 -20.97
C PHE A 310 -23.62 2.72 -20.01
N ILE A 311 -23.52 1.49 -20.50
CA ILE A 311 -23.12 0.35 -19.66
C ILE A 311 -21.74 0.57 -19.04
N LEU A 312 -20.80 1.15 -19.81
CA LEU A 312 -19.45 1.46 -19.32
C LEU A 312 -19.51 2.44 -18.15
N LEU A 313 -20.30 3.51 -18.26
CA LEU A 313 -20.47 4.49 -17.19
C LEU A 313 -21.15 3.87 -15.96
N SER A 314 -22.17 3.02 -16.16
CA SER A 314 -22.83 2.31 -15.06
C SER A 314 -21.89 1.41 -14.31
N LEU A 315 -20.96 0.74 -15.03
CA LEU A 315 -19.95 -0.14 -14.44
C LEU A 315 -18.90 0.61 -13.63
N VAL A 316 -18.58 1.88 -13.95
CA VAL A 316 -17.72 2.74 -13.12
C VAL A 316 -18.27 2.80 -11.69
N PHE A 317 -19.52 3.22 -11.54
CA PHE A 317 -20.15 3.40 -10.23
C PHE A 317 -20.48 2.05 -9.55
N ALA A 318 -21.00 1.10 -10.30
CA ALA A 318 -21.33 -0.22 -9.78
C ALA A 318 -20.11 -0.95 -9.20
N LYS A 319 -18.94 -0.88 -9.88
CA LYS A 319 -17.69 -1.50 -9.40
C LYS A 319 -17.15 -0.79 -8.16
N MET A 320 -17.24 0.53 -8.08
CA MET A 320 -16.84 1.29 -6.89
C MET A 320 -17.63 0.86 -5.66
N ILE A 321 -18.95 0.73 -5.79
CA ILE A 321 -19.83 0.29 -4.71
C ILE A 321 -19.57 -1.19 -4.37
N ALA A 322 -19.48 -2.06 -5.38
CA ALA A 322 -19.28 -3.49 -5.20
C ALA A 322 -17.96 -3.81 -4.48
N PHE A 323 -16.88 -3.14 -4.86
CA PHE A 323 -15.58 -3.31 -4.20
C PHE A 323 -15.61 -2.77 -2.76
N ALA A 324 -16.25 -1.62 -2.53
CA ALA A 324 -16.38 -1.04 -1.21
C ALA A 324 -17.25 -1.93 -0.28
N LEU A 325 -18.29 -2.56 -0.81
CA LEU A 325 -19.09 -3.58 -0.09
C LEU A 325 -18.24 -4.81 0.26
N THR A 326 -17.41 -5.29 -0.67
CA THR A 326 -16.61 -6.50 -0.45
C THR A 326 -15.49 -6.27 0.57
N VAL A 327 -14.63 -5.30 0.31
CA VAL A 327 -13.40 -5.08 1.10
C VAL A 327 -13.70 -4.21 2.33
N GLY A 328 -14.56 -3.21 2.19
CA GLY A 328 -14.95 -2.33 3.29
C GLY A 328 -15.80 -3.01 4.38
N SER A 329 -16.49 -4.13 4.08
CA SER A 329 -17.15 -4.96 5.09
C SER A 329 -16.19 -5.81 5.93
N GLY A 330 -14.89 -5.82 5.62
CA GLY A 330 -13.87 -6.64 6.25
C GLY A 330 -13.51 -7.89 5.45
N GLY A 331 -13.99 -8.02 4.22
CA GLY A 331 -13.57 -9.07 3.29
C GLY A 331 -12.09 -8.93 2.91
N SER A 332 -11.45 -10.05 2.61
CA SER A 332 -10.04 -10.11 2.26
C SER A 332 -9.84 -10.02 0.75
N GLY A 333 -9.25 -8.93 0.22
CA GLY A 333 -9.05 -8.76 -1.22
C GLY A 333 -8.47 -7.40 -1.58
N GLY A 334 -7.80 -7.28 -2.74
CA GLY A 334 -7.08 -6.07 -3.16
C GLY A 334 -7.97 -4.99 -3.76
N VAL A 335 -7.52 -3.75 -3.67
CA VAL A 335 -8.18 -2.56 -4.26
C VAL A 335 -7.70 -2.26 -5.69
N PHE A 336 -6.58 -2.86 -6.12
CA PHE A 336 -5.91 -2.54 -7.37
C PHE A 336 -6.77 -2.89 -8.61
N ALA A 337 -7.12 -4.17 -8.80
CA ALA A 337 -7.91 -4.59 -9.96
C ALA A 337 -9.28 -3.88 -10.05
N PRO A 338 -10.05 -3.68 -8.97
CA PRO A 338 -11.25 -2.86 -9.02
C PRO A 338 -11.00 -1.43 -9.49
N SER A 339 -9.89 -0.81 -9.08
CA SER A 339 -9.53 0.55 -9.50
C SER A 339 -9.14 0.60 -10.98
N LEU A 340 -8.37 -0.39 -11.45
CA LEU A 340 -8.08 -0.53 -12.89
C LEU A 340 -9.37 -0.71 -13.70
N PHE A 341 -10.29 -1.55 -13.21
CA PHE A 341 -11.58 -1.77 -13.85
C PHE A 341 -12.38 -0.47 -13.97
N VAL A 342 -12.48 0.30 -12.89
CA VAL A 342 -13.16 1.62 -12.89
C VAL A 342 -12.53 2.53 -13.94
N GLY A 343 -11.20 2.59 -14.00
CA GLY A 343 -10.47 3.38 -14.99
C GLY A 343 -10.66 2.88 -16.41
N ALA A 344 -10.67 1.56 -16.62
CA ALA A 344 -10.94 0.93 -17.92
C ALA A 344 -12.33 1.30 -18.46
N MET A 345 -13.35 1.20 -17.61
CA MET A 345 -14.74 1.54 -17.99
C MET A 345 -14.89 3.02 -18.27
N LEU A 346 -14.24 3.89 -17.47
CA LEU A 346 -14.22 5.34 -17.71
C LEU A 346 -13.53 5.67 -19.04
N GLY A 347 -12.37 5.06 -19.32
CA GLY A 347 -11.64 5.22 -20.58
C GLY A 347 -12.46 4.76 -21.78
N GLY A 348 -13.09 3.59 -21.68
CA GLY A 348 -13.99 3.08 -22.73
C GLY A 348 -15.19 4.00 -22.97
N PHE A 349 -15.77 4.58 -21.93
CA PHE A 349 -16.83 5.57 -22.03
C PHE A 349 -16.36 6.87 -22.72
N ALA A 350 -15.16 7.34 -22.36
CA ALA A 350 -14.55 8.50 -23.03
C ALA A 350 -14.30 8.22 -24.52
N ALA A 351 -13.81 7.04 -24.89
CA ALA A 351 -13.64 6.62 -26.28
C ALA A 351 -14.97 6.64 -27.04
N HIS A 352 -16.05 6.17 -26.42
CA HIS A 352 -17.39 6.21 -26.99
C HIS A 352 -17.86 7.65 -27.25
N ILE A 353 -17.66 8.58 -26.29
CA ILE A 353 -18.01 10.00 -26.46
C ILE A 353 -17.18 10.65 -27.58
N PHE A 354 -15.89 10.37 -27.63
CA PHE A 354 -14.99 10.95 -28.63
C PHE A 354 -15.03 10.23 -29.98
N HIS A 355 -15.83 9.17 -30.14
CA HIS A 355 -15.92 8.34 -31.34
C HIS A 355 -14.55 7.79 -31.77
N GLN A 356 -13.76 7.32 -30.81
CA GLN A 356 -12.42 6.80 -31.01
C GLN A 356 -12.35 5.29 -30.70
N PRO A 357 -11.32 4.56 -31.22
CA PRO A 357 -11.06 3.17 -30.83
C PRO A 357 -10.89 3.04 -29.32
N ALA A 358 -11.55 2.04 -28.73
CA ALA A 358 -11.62 1.90 -27.28
C ALA A 358 -10.28 1.57 -26.61
N ALA A 359 -9.43 0.76 -27.25
CA ALA A 359 -8.26 0.15 -26.63
C ALA A 359 -7.31 1.16 -25.97
N GLY A 360 -6.91 2.23 -26.68
CA GLY A 360 -6.00 3.23 -26.13
C GLY A 360 -6.60 3.97 -24.92
N PHE A 361 -7.86 4.36 -25.01
CA PHE A 361 -8.56 5.07 -23.93
C PHE A 361 -8.79 4.18 -22.70
N VAL A 362 -9.12 2.90 -22.91
CA VAL A 362 -9.29 1.92 -21.84
C VAL A 362 -7.98 1.74 -21.08
N ILE A 363 -6.87 1.52 -21.79
CA ILE A 363 -5.54 1.30 -21.19
C ILE A 363 -5.09 2.55 -20.43
N VAL A 364 -5.19 3.71 -21.04
CA VAL A 364 -4.79 4.97 -20.39
C VAL A 364 -5.69 5.30 -19.20
N GLY A 365 -7.00 5.04 -19.32
CA GLY A 365 -7.95 5.20 -18.23
C GLY A 365 -7.67 4.32 -17.03
N MET A 366 -7.28 3.04 -17.26
CA MET A 366 -6.84 2.13 -16.20
C MET A 366 -5.73 2.77 -15.36
N ALA A 367 -4.69 3.25 -16.03
CA ALA A 367 -3.56 3.87 -15.36
C ALA A 367 -3.96 5.14 -14.61
N ALA A 368 -4.78 6.00 -15.23
CA ALA A 368 -5.10 7.31 -14.70
C ALA A 368 -5.91 7.26 -13.40
N VAL A 369 -6.94 6.41 -13.32
CA VAL A 369 -7.77 6.33 -12.10
C VAL A 369 -6.98 5.71 -10.94
N PHE A 370 -6.24 4.63 -11.17
CA PHE A 370 -5.48 4.01 -10.09
C PHE A 370 -4.29 4.87 -9.66
N GLY A 371 -3.51 5.41 -10.62
CA GLY A 371 -2.35 6.27 -10.33
C GLY A 371 -2.71 7.52 -9.53
N GLY A 372 -3.88 8.11 -9.82
CA GLY A 372 -4.43 9.21 -9.04
C GLY A 372 -4.91 8.78 -7.66
N ALA A 373 -5.79 7.77 -7.59
CA ALA A 373 -6.42 7.36 -6.34
C ALA A 373 -5.45 6.79 -5.30
N ALA A 374 -4.44 6.05 -5.74
CA ALA A 374 -3.40 5.45 -4.90
C ALA A 374 -2.18 6.35 -4.69
N ARG A 375 -2.08 7.45 -5.44
CA ARG A 375 -0.92 8.36 -5.46
C ARG A 375 0.41 7.65 -5.79
N VAL A 376 0.36 6.77 -6.79
CA VAL A 376 1.52 6.02 -7.30
C VAL A 376 1.63 6.17 -8.82
N PRO A 377 1.81 7.40 -9.33
CA PRO A 377 1.72 7.67 -10.76
C PRO A 377 2.83 7.00 -11.57
N LEU A 378 4.08 7.00 -11.12
CA LEU A 378 5.21 6.44 -11.86
C LEU A 378 5.09 4.93 -12.00
N ALA A 379 4.83 4.25 -10.90
CA ALA A 379 4.62 2.81 -10.90
C ALA A 379 3.46 2.42 -11.82
N THR A 380 2.35 3.15 -11.75
CA THR A 380 1.14 2.81 -12.50
C THR A 380 1.32 2.99 -14.00
N ILE A 381 2.00 4.06 -14.44
CA ILE A 381 2.32 4.25 -15.87
C ILE A 381 3.10 3.04 -16.39
N LEU A 382 4.15 2.62 -15.69
CA LEU A 382 4.99 1.51 -16.11
C LEU A 382 4.28 0.16 -15.99
N MET A 383 3.55 -0.08 -14.89
CA MET A 383 2.82 -1.32 -14.69
C MET A 383 1.80 -1.56 -15.79
N VAL A 384 0.95 -0.57 -16.09
CA VAL A 384 -0.08 -0.70 -17.13
C VAL A 384 0.55 -0.86 -18.51
N THR A 385 1.66 -0.15 -18.78
CA THR A 385 2.40 -0.30 -20.03
C THR A 385 2.98 -1.71 -20.20
N GLU A 386 3.59 -2.27 -19.14
CA GLU A 386 4.14 -3.63 -19.18
C GLU A 386 3.03 -4.71 -19.24
N MET A 387 1.93 -4.53 -18.50
CA MET A 387 0.77 -5.45 -18.51
C MET A 387 0.10 -5.55 -19.88
N THR A 388 0.17 -4.51 -20.67
CA THR A 388 -0.49 -4.41 -21.99
C THR A 388 0.48 -4.54 -23.15
N GLY A 389 1.80 -4.38 -22.93
CA GLY A 389 2.76 -4.21 -24.01
C GLY A 389 2.59 -2.90 -24.78
N GLY A 390 1.74 -2.00 -24.30
CA GLY A 390 1.32 -0.76 -24.95
C GLY A 390 2.33 0.39 -24.84
N TYR A 391 3.59 0.17 -25.13
CA TYR A 391 4.66 1.20 -25.01
C TYR A 391 4.40 2.43 -25.90
N HIS A 392 3.64 2.30 -26.97
CA HIS A 392 3.23 3.42 -27.84
C HIS A 392 2.33 4.43 -27.11
N LEU A 393 1.64 4.01 -26.06
CA LEU A 393 0.77 4.86 -25.23
C LEU A 393 1.48 5.50 -24.04
N LEU A 394 2.78 5.27 -23.85
CA LEU A 394 3.53 5.74 -22.67
C LEU A 394 3.40 7.26 -22.48
N GLY A 395 3.52 8.05 -23.55
CA GLY A 395 3.37 9.50 -23.49
C GLY A 395 1.95 9.95 -23.12
N ALA A 396 0.93 9.31 -23.72
CA ALA A 396 -0.47 9.58 -23.40
C ALA A 396 -0.81 9.17 -21.97
N ALA A 397 -0.34 8.01 -21.53
CA ALA A 397 -0.51 7.53 -20.16
C ALA A 397 0.17 8.46 -19.15
N ALA A 398 1.40 8.91 -19.42
CA ALA A 398 2.11 9.85 -18.55
C ALA A 398 1.34 11.16 -18.38
N LEU A 399 0.88 11.78 -19.47
CA LEU A 399 0.06 12.99 -19.42
C LEU A 399 -1.21 12.78 -18.59
N THR A 400 -1.96 11.74 -18.90
CA THR A 400 -3.28 11.49 -18.30
C THR A 400 -3.18 11.14 -16.83
N VAL A 401 -2.21 10.29 -16.45
CA VAL A 401 -1.96 9.90 -15.06
C VAL A 401 -1.50 11.08 -14.22
N MET A 402 -0.57 11.91 -14.75
CA MET A 402 -0.08 13.08 -14.03
C MET A 402 -1.19 14.12 -13.82
N LEU A 403 -2.04 14.36 -14.83
CA LEU A 403 -3.20 15.23 -14.68
C LEU A 403 -4.18 14.67 -13.64
N SER A 404 -4.47 13.37 -13.70
CA SER A 404 -5.33 12.72 -12.71
C SER A 404 -4.76 12.86 -11.29
N TYR A 405 -3.46 12.61 -11.11
CA TYR A 405 -2.77 12.76 -9.83
C TYR A 405 -2.86 14.20 -9.31
N MET A 406 -2.53 15.20 -10.15
CA MET A 406 -2.57 16.62 -9.74
C MET A 406 -3.97 17.06 -9.30
N ILE A 407 -5.00 16.66 -10.04
CA ILE A 407 -6.40 16.97 -9.71
C ILE A 407 -6.82 16.25 -8.43
N GLN A 408 -6.45 14.98 -8.30
CA GLN A 408 -6.75 14.20 -7.11
C GLN A 408 -6.10 14.82 -5.86
N VAL A 409 -4.82 15.20 -5.91
CA VAL A 409 -4.13 15.86 -4.80
C VAL A 409 -4.83 17.17 -4.44
N ALA A 410 -5.09 18.04 -5.43
CA ALA A 410 -5.70 19.34 -5.20
C ALA A 410 -7.11 19.24 -4.60
N LEU A 411 -7.94 18.31 -5.07
CA LEU A 411 -9.31 18.17 -4.61
C LEU A 411 -9.42 17.40 -3.29
N SER A 412 -8.49 16.47 -3.00
CA SER A 412 -8.58 15.61 -1.82
C SER A 412 -8.03 16.22 -0.53
N GLU A 413 -7.41 17.40 -0.57
CA GLU A 413 -6.87 18.06 0.64
C GLU A 413 -7.90 18.28 1.75
N SER A 414 -9.14 18.55 1.37
CA SER A 414 -10.26 18.76 2.31
C SER A 414 -10.95 17.46 2.75
N PHE A 415 -10.62 16.33 2.15
CA PHE A 415 -11.24 15.06 2.48
C PHE A 415 -10.49 14.34 3.61
N ARG A 416 -11.25 13.62 4.44
CA ARG A 416 -10.70 12.81 5.54
C ARG A 416 -9.75 11.72 5.05
N TYR A 417 -10.10 11.06 3.96
CA TYR A 417 -9.33 9.99 3.32
C TYR A 417 -8.79 10.49 1.99
N ARG A 418 -7.49 10.75 1.95
CA ARG A 418 -6.83 11.39 0.82
C ARG A 418 -6.42 10.41 -0.27
N THR A 419 -6.15 9.15 0.09
CA THR A 419 -5.64 8.11 -0.81
C THR A 419 -6.32 6.78 -0.54
N LEU A 420 -6.13 5.79 -1.43
CA LEU A 420 -6.58 4.41 -1.23
C LEU A 420 -5.79 3.66 -0.15
N TYR A 421 -4.61 4.16 0.25
CA TYR A 421 -3.74 3.52 1.23
C TYR A 421 -3.58 4.41 2.47
N GLU A 422 -4.33 4.10 3.52
CA GLU A 422 -4.36 4.88 4.77
C GLU A 422 -3.01 4.87 5.52
N ALA A 423 -2.20 3.82 5.31
CA ALA A 423 -0.90 3.68 5.96
C ALA A 423 0.24 4.44 5.26
N GLN A 424 0.00 5.03 4.08
CA GLN A 424 0.95 5.93 3.45
C GLN A 424 1.26 7.13 4.36
N VAL A 425 2.52 7.54 4.38
CA VAL A 425 2.93 8.80 5.01
C VAL A 425 3.25 9.82 3.92
N PRO A 426 3.18 11.15 4.20
CA PRO A 426 3.47 12.16 3.19
C PRO A 426 4.83 11.97 2.54
N GLY A 427 5.87 11.92 3.34
CA GLY A 427 7.23 11.77 2.84
C GLY A 427 8.11 10.91 3.73
N ARG A 428 9.35 10.73 3.29
CA ARG A 428 10.37 9.97 4.04
C ARG A 428 10.65 10.57 5.41
N ALA A 429 10.58 11.89 5.52
CA ALA A 429 10.77 12.62 6.78
C ALA A 429 9.66 12.31 7.80
N ASP A 430 8.46 11.98 7.34
CA ASP A 430 7.31 11.67 8.19
C ASP A 430 7.25 10.19 8.60
N SER A 431 8.12 9.36 8.00
CA SER A 431 8.15 7.93 8.27
C SER A 431 8.88 7.61 9.57
N PRO A 432 8.21 6.97 10.56
CA PRO A 432 8.87 6.51 11.78
C PRO A 432 10.04 5.57 11.52
N ALA A 433 10.02 4.85 10.39
CA ALA A 433 11.10 3.96 9.99
C ALA A 433 12.42 4.71 9.74
N HIS A 434 12.37 5.93 9.24
CA HIS A 434 13.54 6.75 8.95
C HIS A 434 13.93 7.70 10.08
N HIS A 435 13.03 7.99 11.03
CA HIS A 435 13.37 8.81 12.20
C HIS A 435 14.51 8.19 13.03
N VAL A 436 14.57 6.86 13.12
CA VAL A 436 15.67 6.16 13.82
C VAL A 436 16.98 6.37 13.08
N GLU A 437 16.99 6.17 11.76
CA GLU A 437 18.18 6.33 10.92
C GLU A 437 18.68 7.78 10.96
N GLN A 438 17.77 8.76 10.92
CA GLN A 438 18.12 10.17 11.03
C GLN A 438 18.68 10.52 12.40
N LEU A 439 18.10 9.97 13.48
CA LEU A 439 18.60 10.15 14.83
C LEU A 439 19.93 9.44 15.06
N GLU A 440 20.10 8.22 14.56
CA GLU A 440 21.36 7.49 14.62
C GLU A 440 22.43 8.19 13.80
N CYS A 441 22.10 8.69 12.61
CA CYS A 441 22.99 9.50 11.79
C CYS A 441 23.35 10.80 12.50
N ALA A 442 22.41 11.50 13.09
CA ALA A 442 22.64 12.71 13.88
C ALA A 442 23.52 12.43 15.11
N VAL A 443 23.25 11.36 15.84
CA VAL A 443 24.07 10.94 17.00
C VAL A 443 25.47 10.50 16.55
N HIS A 444 25.60 9.77 15.45
CA HIS A 444 26.91 9.37 14.91
C HIS A 444 27.70 10.54 14.37
N LEU A 445 27.04 11.53 13.75
CA LEU A 445 27.66 12.80 13.34
C LEU A 445 28.10 13.62 14.56
N LEU A 446 27.39 13.56 15.66
CA LEU A 446 27.77 14.15 16.94
C LEU A 446 28.95 13.44 17.61
N ASP A 447 29.09 12.12 17.41
CA ASP A 447 30.17 11.31 17.99
C ASP A 447 31.49 11.37 17.18
N THR A 448 31.42 11.53 15.88
CA THR A 448 32.56 11.53 14.97
C THR A 448 33.06 12.93 14.60
N SER A 449 33.25 13.85 15.47
CA SER A 449 33.94 15.18 15.39
C SER A 449 34.60 15.67 14.07
N ARG A 450 34.16 15.19 12.89
CA ARG A 450 34.70 15.52 11.56
C ARG A 450 33.60 15.84 10.54
N VAL A 451 32.62 16.65 10.90
CA VAL A 451 31.68 17.13 9.89
C VAL A 451 32.10 18.51 9.43
N CYS A 452 32.53 18.57 8.18
CA CYS A 452 32.65 19.84 7.46
C CYS A 452 31.22 20.32 7.19
N MET A 453 30.70 21.20 8.02
CA MET A 453 29.41 21.86 7.76
C MET A 453 29.53 22.79 6.55
N PRO A 454 28.44 23.01 5.78
CA PRO A 454 28.44 23.99 4.69
C PRO A 454 28.87 25.36 5.21
N PRO A 455 29.50 26.21 4.39
CA PRO A 455 30.11 27.48 4.80
C PRO A 455 29.17 28.46 5.53
N THR A 456 27.88 28.25 5.43
CA THR A 456 26.84 29.05 6.10
C THR A 456 26.58 28.70 7.57
N CYS A 457 27.15 27.58 8.07
CA CYS A 457 26.95 27.07 9.43
C CYS A 457 28.25 27.01 10.25
N THR A 458 29.26 27.79 9.89
CA THR A 458 30.63 27.76 10.46
C THR A 458 30.76 28.10 11.93
N HIS A 459 29.68 28.49 12.62
CA HIS A 459 29.72 28.89 14.02
C HIS A 459 28.76 28.16 14.96
N LEU A 460 28.00 27.15 14.49
CA LEU A 460 27.12 26.37 15.34
C LEU A 460 27.72 24.98 15.63
N ASP A 461 28.32 24.84 16.78
CA ASP A 461 28.67 23.53 17.32
C ASP A 461 27.38 22.90 17.88
N LEU A 462 26.64 22.20 17.01
CA LEU A 462 25.41 21.49 17.37
C LEU A 462 25.66 20.48 18.51
N ARG A 463 26.86 19.93 18.60
CA ARG A 463 27.29 19.02 19.67
C ARG A 463 27.40 19.74 20.99
N ALA A 464 28.06 20.89 20.98
CA ALA A 464 28.16 21.73 22.17
C ALA A 464 26.79 22.29 22.58
N LEU A 465 25.92 22.61 21.62
CA LEU A 465 24.57 23.11 21.86
C LEU A 465 23.66 22.05 22.48
N ILE A 466 23.70 20.83 21.96
CA ILE A 466 22.95 19.69 22.52
C ILE A 466 23.56 19.24 23.84
N ALA A 467 24.90 19.26 23.95
CA ALA A 467 25.63 18.92 25.16
C ALA A 467 25.41 19.95 26.30
N SER A 468 25.16 21.21 25.98
CA SER A 468 24.89 22.24 26.97
C SER A 468 23.52 22.08 27.63
N GLY A 469 22.63 21.24 27.09
CA GLY A 469 21.24 21.10 27.54
C GLY A 469 20.39 22.35 27.30
N ILE A 470 20.91 23.33 26.53
CA ILE A 470 20.18 24.56 26.19
C ILE A 470 19.08 24.22 25.19
N PRO A 471 17.83 24.63 25.46
CA PRO A 471 16.74 24.42 24.52
C PRO A 471 17.00 25.13 23.20
N VAL A 472 16.76 24.44 22.07
CA VAL A 472 16.90 25.00 20.72
C VAL A 472 15.55 25.52 20.26
N ASP A 473 15.44 26.80 19.96
CA ASP A 473 14.22 27.40 19.43
C ASP A 473 13.99 26.95 17.97
N LEU A 474 12.77 26.46 17.68
CA LEU A 474 12.31 26.04 16.36
C LEU A 474 11.43 27.13 15.72
N PRO A 475 11.28 27.13 14.36
CA PRO A 475 10.55 28.17 13.64
C PRO A 475 9.10 28.39 14.10
N ASP A 476 8.42 27.37 14.60
CA ASP A 476 7.00 27.41 15.01
C ASP A 476 6.78 27.90 16.46
N GLY A 477 7.77 28.53 17.09
CA GLY A 477 7.71 28.92 18.50
C GLY A 477 7.77 27.73 19.46
N LYS A 478 8.12 26.57 18.97
CA LYS A 478 8.42 25.36 19.74
C LYS A 478 9.90 25.33 20.11
N ARG A 479 10.25 24.43 21.03
CA ARG A 479 11.63 24.19 21.46
C ARG A 479 11.96 22.71 21.44
N LEU A 480 13.13 22.37 20.92
CA LEU A 480 13.73 21.06 21.11
C LEU A 480 14.47 21.08 22.44
N VAL A 481 14.16 20.13 23.30
CA VAL A 481 14.71 20.03 24.65
C VAL A 481 15.21 18.62 24.92
N ILE A 482 16.29 18.52 25.70
CA ILE A 482 16.80 17.24 26.18
C ILE A 482 16.83 17.28 27.71
N GLY A 483 16.20 16.27 28.33
CA GLY A 483 16.19 16.15 29.77
C GLY A 483 16.44 14.73 30.22
N MET A 484 17.12 14.57 31.34
CA MET A 484 17.31 13.27 31.99
C MET A 484 16.24 13.07 33.06
N LEU A 485 15.55 11.92 33.01
CA LEU A 485 14.50 11.58 33.97
C LEU A 485 15.09 11.38 35.38
N LYS A 486 14.62 12.16 36.32
CA LYS A 486 15.07 12.08 37.71
C LYS A 486 14.64 10.73 38.30
N GLN A 487 15.52 10.10 39.07
CA GLN A 487 15.28 8.78 39.68
C GLN A 487 14.03 8.74 40.56
N LYS A 488 13.69 9.85 41.24
CA LYS A 488 12.50 9.99 42.07
C LYS A 488 11.27 10.56 41.35
N SER A 489 11.32 10.65 40.02
CA SER A 489 10.21 11.16 39.23
C SER A 489 9.00 10.23 39.27
N SER A 490 7.80 10.79 39.39
CA SER A 490 6.54 10.03 39.30
C SER A 490 6.30 9.42 37.93
N TYR A 491 7.15 9.67 36.93
CA TYR A 491 7.07 9.12 35.57
C TYR A 491 7.80 7.79 35.44
N VAL A 492 8.72 7.46 36.37
CA VAL A 492 9.41 6.16 36.38
C VAL A 492 8.39 5.03 36.52
N GLY A 493 8.53 4.01 35.66
CA GLY A 493 7.62 2.86 35.60
C GLY A 493 6.28 3.12 34.89
N LYS A 494 6.00 4.34 34.42
CA LYS A 494 4.80 4.64 33.64
C LYS A 494 5.09 4.55 32.13
N ARG A 495 4.06 4.19 31.36
CA ARG A 495 4.16 4.18 29.89
C ARG A 495 4.20 5.59 29.32
N VAL A 496 4.98 5.79 28.24
CA VAL A 496 5.07 7.09 27.55
C VAL A 496 3.69 7.67 27.23
N GLN A 497 2.74 6.85 26.76
CA GLN A 497 1.37 7.31 26.47
C GLN A 497 0.54 7.66 27.72
N GLN A 498 0.85 7.10 28.86
CA GLN A 498 0.17 7.47 30.11
C GLN A 498 0.64 8.85 30.61
N VAL A 499 1.92 9.13 30.41
CA VAL A 499 2.52 10.42 30.78
C VAL A 499 2.21 11.48 29.72
N PHE A 500 2.29 11.12 28.44
CA PHE A 500 2.07 12.01 27.27
C PHE A 500 0.99 11.44 26.35
N PRO A 501 -0.29 11.59 26.70
CA PRO A 501 -1.39 11.06 25.91
C PRO A 501 -1.52 11.76 24.55
N PRO A 502 -1.94 11.04 23.50
CA PRO A 502 -1.99 11.54 22.11
C PRO A 502 -2.81 12.83 21.92
N ARG A 503 -3.87 13.03 22.73
CA ARG A 503 -4.71 14.25 22.68
C ARG A 503 -4.01 15.52 23.17
N LYS A 504 -2.82 15.40 23.78
CA LYS A 504 -1.98 16.53 24.24
C LYS A 504 -0.74 16.72 23.38
N ARG A 505 -0.62 16.03 22.22
CA ARG A 505 0.53 16.12 21.31
C ARG A 505 0.83 17.54 20.80
N GLU A 506 -0.16 18.39 20.70
CA GLU A 506 0.05 19.81 20.32
C GLU A 506 0.96 20.56 21.29
N ARG A 507 1.16 20.07 22.50
CA ARG A 507 1.94 20.73 23.54
C ARG A 507 3.30 20.12 23.83
N LEU A 508 3.46 18.81 23.58
CA LEU A 508 4.71 18.08 23.76
C LEU A 508 4.75 16.83 22.88
N GLU A 509 5.81 16.70 22.12
CA GLU A 509 6.09 15.53 21.29
C GLU A 509 7.43 14.92 21.72
N VAL A 510 7.40 13.68 22.22
CA VAL A 510 8.61 12.93 22.56
C VAL A 510 9.20 12.39 21.25
N VAL A 511 10.40 12.84 20.92
CA VAL A 511 11.10 12.44 19.69
C VAL A 511 11.87 11.13 19.89
N ALA A 512 12.59 11.01 21.00
CA ALA A 512 13.38 9.83 21.33
C ALA A 512 13.60 9.69 22.84
N VAL A 513 13.86 8.46 23.28
CA VAL A 513 14.35 8.14 24.62
C VAL A 513 15.69 7.41 24.48
N PHE A 514 16.72 7.89 25.14
CA PHE A 514 18.03 7.26 25.14
C PHE A 514 18.24 6.52 26.46
N ARG A 515 18.59 5.24 26.36
CA ARG A 515 18.81 4.34 27.49
C ARG A 515 20.05 3.49 27.26
N GLN A 516 21.05 3.57 28.15
CA GLN A 516 22.27 2.74 28.09
C GLN A 516 22.95 2.73 26.70
N GLY A 517 22.99 3.88 26.02
CA GLY A 517 23.58 3.99 24.67
C GLY A 517 22.68 3.56 23.51
N HIS A 518 21.46 3.09 23.79
CA HIS A 518 20.48 2.73 22.76
C HIS A 518 19.41 3.81 22.61
N THR A 519 19.04 4.10 21.37
CA THR A 519 17.95 5.01 21.03
C THR A 519 16.63 4.23 20.95
N LEU A 520 15.67 4.59 21.77
CA LEU A 520 14.35 3.98 21.83
C LEU A 520 13.32 4.95 21.27
N LEU A 521 12.54 4.51 20.29
CA LEU A 521 11.42 5.30 19.81
C LEU A 521 10.24 5.27 20.79
N PRO A 522 9.54 6.39 20.96
CA PRO A 522 8.38 6.46 21.84
C PRO A 522 7.21 5.68 21.24
N HIS A 523 7.02 4.44 21.68
CA HIS A 523 5.86 3.63 21.34
C HIS A 523 4.95 3.43 22.56
N ALA A 524 3.70 2.97 22.31
CA ALA A 524 2.67 2.84 23.35
C ALA A 524 3.06 1.98 24.55
N GLY A 525 3.96 1.02 24.35
CA GLY A 525 4.43 0.10 25.37
C GLY A 525 5.72 0.51 26.09
N LEU A 526 6.37 1.60 25.66
CA LEU A 526 7.63 2.03 26.26
C LEU A 526 7.40 2.54 27.69
N LEU A 527 8.05 1.89 28.65
CA LEU A 527 8.05 2.30 30.07
C LEU A 527 9.28 3.18 30.33
N PHE A 528 9.10 4.31 31.01
CA PHE A 528 10.19 5.14 31.49
C PHE A 528 10.96 4.45 32.61
N GLN A 529 12.30 4.48 32.51
CA GLN A 529 13.21 4.00 33.54
C GLN A 529 14.01 5.16 34.13
N PRO A 530 14.55 5.00 35.34
CA PRO A 530 15.47 5.98 35.93
C PRO A 530 16.62 6.28 34.95
N ASP A 531 17.04 7.52 34.93
CA ASP A 531 18.15 8.01 34.07
C ASP A 531 17.91 7.93 32.56
N ASP A 532 16.68 7.61 32.11
CA ASP A 532 16.31 7.78 30.72
C ASP A 532 16.50 9.23 30.27
N ARG A 533 17.12 9.43 29.13
CA ARG A 533 17.26 10.74 28.51
C ARG A 533 16.17 10.89 27.48
N MET A 534 15.35 11.91 27.62
CA MET A 534 14.24 12.19 26.70
C MET A 534 14.57 13.40 25.84
N MET A 535 14.50 13.24 24.54
CA MET A 535 14.47 14.34 23.56
C MET A 535 13.02 14.62 23.21
N ALA A 536 12.59 15.86 23.32
CA ALA A 536 11.21 16.24 23.04
C ALA A 536 11.11 17.62 22.38
N VAL A 537 10.09 17.79 21.56
CA VAL A 537 9.67 19.09 21.02
C VAL A 537 8.49 19.58 21.85
N THR A 538 8.59 20.79 22.40
CA THR A 538 7.59 21.34 23.32
C THR A 538 7.51 22.86 23.21
N THR A 539 6.48 23.46 23.78
CA THR A 539 6.40 24.92 23.97
C THR A 539 7.15 25.34 25.25
N PRO A 540 7.69 26.57 25.32
CA PRO A 540 8.46 27.03 26.46
C PRO A 540 7.74 26.84 27.81
N GLY A 541 6.48 27.19 27.92
CA GLY A 541 5.72 27.08 29.18
C GLY A 541 5.40 25.64 29.60
N ASN A 542 5.48 24.66 28.67
CA ASN A 542 5.34 23.25 29.04
C ASN A 542 6.67 22.67 29.51
N TRP A 543 7.80 23.13 29.01
CA TRP A 543 9.11 22.67 29.49
C TRP A 543 9.35 23.03 30.94
N GLU A 544 8.98 24.22 31.37
CA GLU A 544 9.11 24.66 32.77
C GLU A 544 8.36 23.71 33.72
N ARG A 545 7.19 23.21 33.33
CA ARG A 545 6.44 22.21 34.11
C ARG A 545 7.11 20.84 34.13
N LEU A 546 7.82 20.49 33.07
CA LEU A 546 8.54 19.22 32.97
C LEU A 546 9.87 19.24 33.72
N ALA A 547 10.43 20.41 34.02
CA ALA A 547 11.66 20.58 34.79
C ALA A 547 11.55 19.99 36.22
N GLU A 548 10.34 19.82 36.76
CA GLU A 548 10.13 19.07 38.00
C GLU A 548 10.54 17.60 37.90
N HIS A 549 10.30 16.98 36.72
CA HIS A 549 10.51 15.55 36.49
C HIS A 549 11.82 15.24 35.75
N PHE A 550 12.33 16.19 34.97
CA PHE A 550 13.55 16.07 34.20
C PHE A 550 14.59 17.09 34.68
N SER A 551 15.84 16.66 34.76
CA SER A 551 16.99 17.57 34.93
C SER A 551 17.54 17.96 33.57
N PRO A 552 18.04 19.19 33.40
CA PRO A 552 18.80 19.54 32.21
C PRO A 552 19.96 18.55 32.07
N TYR A 553 20.14 18.02 30.88
CA TYR A 553 21.22 17.09 30.61
C TYR A 553 22.39 17.83 29.99
N THR A 554 23.54 17.84 30.67
CA THR A 554 24.82 18.26 30.14
C THR A 554 25.64 17.04 29.79
N PHE A 555 26.09 16.90 28.53
CA PHE A 555 27.04 15.86 28.18
C PHE A 555 28.37 16.16 28.85
N ASP A 556 28.90 15.22 29.61
CA ASP A 556 30.24 15.31 30.15
C ASP A 556 31.23 15.09 28.98
N VAL A 557 31.83 16.17 28.51
CA VAL A 557 32.78 16.18 27.37
C VAL A 557 34.18 15.75 27.80
N GLY A 558 34.34 15.35 29.04
CA GLY A 558 35.66 15.09 29.62
C GLY A 558 35.79 13.73 30.28
N SER A 559 36.00 12.66 29.56
CA SER A 559 36.81 11.52 29.95
C SER A 559 36.78 10.38 28.91
N ARG A 560 37.41 10.53 27.77
CA ARG A 560 38.00 9.46 26.97
C ARG A 560 39.20 9.98 26.22
N GLY A 561 40.22 10.31 26.95
CA GLY A 561 41.58 10.39 26.47
C GLY A 561 42.37 9.32 27.19
N GLY A 562 42.85 8.33 26.48
CA GLY A 562 43.87 7.40 27.01
C GLY A 562 43.41 5.93 27.01
N GLY A 563 43.79 5.21 25.95
CA GLY A 563 43.76 3.77 25.86
C GLY A 563 43.67 3.30 24.43
#